data_1fd8907e71aede7dccc36c044d7e3006
#
_entry.id   1fd8907e71aede7dccc36c044d7e3006
#
_cell.length_a   1.000
_cell.length_b   1.000
_cell.length_c   1.000
_cell.angle_alpha   90.00
_cell.angle_beta   90.00
_cell.angle_gamma   90.00
#
_symmetry.space_group_name_H-M   'P 1'
#
loop_
_entity.id
_entity.type
_entity.pdbx_description
1 polymer ?
#
loop_
_entity_poly.entity_id
_entity_poly.type
_entity_poly.pdbx_seq_one_letter_code
_entity_poly.pdbx_strand_id
1 'polypeptide(L)'
;SLIYITLQRAKTAREAIGVIVDLANTYGYASSGESFSIVDRDEAWIMELIGKGYKADGKGGNANKGIVWVARRIPDGYVSAHANQARITTFPKNDPENCLYAPDVVSFAREMGYYDGPDADFSFCDAYAPLDFGALRACEARVWAFFRTVADDMDRYTDYAMGHNKDNRMPLWVKPRAKVSPKTVFDCMRDHYEGTPMDMTTDLGAGGHNCPYRWRPMEFEVDGVKYVNERATATQQTGFWFVAQARPDVTRDMGILWFGVDDAATSCLTPIFCSAQEVPGCFREDNGSMLEYSPTSAFWLFNRTTNFAYMRYDMISADIRKVTDKWENDMLRNVQALNARVGKMSPEARRSHLTQLSVETAQQLFDRWQRLNNYLLVKYMDGNVKSEHGDVLTFLDGDGSAAHFVDNGNGKQIPGKIQFPGYNEKWKRAVAKDNGEILKVVK
;
A
#
# COMPACT_ATOMS: atom_id res chain seq x y z
N SER A 1 -6.20 19.61 -0.79
CA SER A 1 -5.23 18.80 -1.39
C SER A 1 -5.50 18.53 -2.87
N LEU A 2 -4.45 18.36 -3.66
CA LEU A 2 -4.51 18.27 -5.12
C LEU A 2 -5.43 17.14 -5.60
N ILE A 3 -5.31 15.95 -5.02
CA ILE A 3 -6.07 14.76 -5.46
C ILE A 3 -7.59 14.99 -5.37
N TYR A 4 -8.09 15.41 -4.23
CA TYR A 4 -9.55 15.58 -4.03
C TYR A 4 -10.17 16.62 -4.97
N ILE A 5 -9.49 17.77 -5.12
CA ILE A 5 -9.98 18.83 -6.00
C ILE A 5 -9.89 18.40 -7.47
N THR A 6 -8.84 17.70 -7.85
CA THR A 6 -8.66 17.17 -9.20
C THR A 6 -9.76 16.17 -9.56
N LEU A 7 -10.06 15.22 -8.67
CA LEU A 7 -11.13 14.24 -8.89
C LEU A 7 -12.52 14.89 -9.01
N GLN A 8 -12.75 16.04 -8.37
CA GLN A 8 -14.01 16.79 -8.51
C GLN A 8 -14.11 17.56 -9.82
N ARG A 9 -13.01 17.89 -10.49
CA ARG A 9 -12.97 18.78 -11.66
C ARG A 9 -12.66 18.07 -12.96
N ALA A 10 -11.91 16.98 -12.94
CA ALA A 10 -11.45 16.26 -14.12
C ALA A 10 -12.37 15.10 -14.49
N LYS A 11 -12.54 14.86 -15.79
CA LYS A 11 -13.29 13.74 -16.37
C LYS A 11 -12.38 12.73 -17.09
N THR A 12 -11.16 13.13 -17.40
CA THR A 12 -10.15 12.32 -18.09
C THR A 12 -8.80 12.46 -17.42
N ALA A 13 -7.87 11.55 -17.70
CA ALA A 13 -6.52 11.61 -17.17
C ALA A 13 -5.77 12.87 -17.61
N ARG A 14 -5.96 13.31 -18.86
CA ARG A 14 -5.32 14.54 -19.37
C ARG A 14 -5.89 15.81 -18.71
N GLU A 15 -7.20 15.87 -18.51
CA GLU A 15 -7.80 16.96 -17.73
C GLU A 15 -7.28 16.99 -16.30
N ALA A 16 -7.09 15.81 -15.67
CA ALA A 16 -6.54 15.71 -14.33
C ALA A 16 -5.12 16.28 -14.24
N ILE A 17 -4.25 15.95 -15.20
CA ILE A 17 -2.90 16.53 -15.30
C ILE A 17 -3.00 18.07 -15.38
N GLY A 18 -3.85 18.61 -16.25
CA GLY A 18 -4.07 20.05 -16.39
C GLY A 18 -4.54 20.71 -15.08
N VAL A 19 -5.51 20.11 -14.39
CA VAL A 19 -6.02 20.62 -13.12
C VAL A 19 -4.95 20.63 -12.02
N ILE A 20 -4.15 19.58 -11.92
CA ILE A 20 -3.01 19.50 -10.96
C ILE A 20 -2.04 20.64 -11.22
N VAL A 21 -1.65 20.85 -12.49
CA VAL A 21 -0.71 21.90 -12.91
C VAL A 21 -1.26 23.29 -12.60
N ASP A 22 -2.52 23.56 -12.98
CA ASP A 22 -3.17 24.85 -12.76
C ASP A 22 -3.28 25.18 -11.26
N LEU A 23 -3.67 24.21 -10.44
CA LEU A 23 -3.76 24.39 -8.98
C LEU A 23 -2.39 24.68 -8.36
N ALA A 24 -1.38 23.88 -8.70
CA ALA A 24 -0.05 24.04 -8.16
C ALA A 24 0.62 25.36 -8.58
N ASN A 25 0.40 25.79 -9.82
CA ASN A 25 0.92 27.08 -10.31
C ASN A 25 0.13 28.27 -9.74
N THR A 26 -1.17 28.13 -9.55
CA THR A 26 -2.03 29.20 -9.02
C THR A 26 -1.81 29.43 -7.52
N TYR A 27 -1.78 28.36 -6.74
CA TYR A 27 -1.75 28.45 -5.27
C TYR A 27 -0.36 28.17 -4.68
N GLY A 28 0.57 27.63 -5.46
CA GLY A 28 1.87 27.17 -5.04
C GLY A 28 1.83 25.71 -4.60
N TYR A 29 3.02 25.16 -4.34
CA TYR A 29 3.22 23.80 -3.88
C TYR A 29 4.19 23.82 -2.68
N ALA A 30 3.76 23.30 -1.53
CA ALA A 30 4.46 23.50 -0.26
C ALA A 30 5.40 22.33 0.12
N SER A 31 5.44 21.23 -0.66
CA SER A 31 6.34 20.10 -0.46
C SER A 31 7.49 20.10 -1.49
N SER A 32 8.44 19.18 -1.36
CA SER A 32 9.57 19.05 -2.29
C SER A 32 9.13 18.52 -3.66
N GLY A 33 8.33 17.48 -3.68
CA GLY A 33 7.85 16.86 -4.92
C GLY A 33 6.82 15.76 -4.65
N GLU A 34 6.20 15.27 -5.74
CA GLU A 34 5.19 14.22 -5.67
C GLU A 34 5.11 13.45 -6.98
N SER A 35 4.77 12.17 -6.90
CA SER A 35 4.45 11.34 -8.06
C SER A 35 2.99 10.91 -8.01
N PHE A 36 2.32 10.92 -9.17
CA PHE A 36 0.92 10.54 -9.32
C PHE A 36 0.77 9.40 -10.32
N SER A 37 -0.05 8.42 -9.99
CA SER A 37 -0.69 7.52 -10.95
C SER A 37 -2.04 8.11 -11.34
N ILE A 38 -2.24 8.43 -12.61
CA ILE A 38 -3.46 9.06 -13.12
C ILE A 38 -4.04 8.15 -14.19
N VAL A 39 -5.25 7.66 -13.95
CA VAL A 39 -5.87 6.64 -14.80
C VAL A 39 -7.31 7.01 -15.10
N ASP A 40 -7.70 6.89 -16.34
CA ASP A 40 -9.10 6.86 -16.75
C ASP A 40 -9.44 5.55 -17.47
N ARG A 41 -10.50 5.53 -18.29
CA ARG A 41 -10.93 4.32 -19.01
C ARG A 41 -10.01 3.94 -20.15
N ASP A 42 -9.27 4.90 -20.69
CA ASP A 42 -8.59 4.81 -21.97
C ASP A 42 -7.07 4.96 -21.81
N GLU A 43 -6.60 5.68 -20.78
CA GLU A 43 -5.20 6.01 -20.60
C GLU A 43 -4.75 5.83 -19.14
N ALA A 44 -3.48 5.47 -18.98
CA ALA A 44 -2.77 5.46 -17.70
C ALA A 44 -1.49 6.31 -17.81
N TRP A 45 -1.28 7.19 -16.84
CA TRP A 45 -0.15 8.12 -16.79
C TRP A 45 0.59 8.03 -15.47
N ILE A 46 1.90 8.18 -15.54
CA ILE A 46 2.74 8.54 -14.40
C ILE A 46 3.12 10.02 -14.55
N MET A 47 2.84 10.83 -13.53
CA MET A 47 3.21 12.24 -13.49
C MET A 47 4.11 12.47 -12.29
N GLU A 48 5.19 13.20 -12.49
CA GLU A 48 6.12 13.62 -11.45
C GLU A 48 6.24 15.13 -11.47
N LEU A 49 6.16 15.73 -10.28
CA LEU A 49 6.29 17.19 -10.10
C LEU A 49 7.26 17.51 -8.97
N ILE A 50 7.95 18.64 -9.13
CA ILE A 50 8.87 19.20 -8.13
C ILE A 50 8.46 20.65 -7.88
N GLY A 51 8.35 21.04 -6.62
CA GLY A 51 8.11 22.43 -6.23
C GLY A 51 9.31 23.32 -6.58
N LYS A 52 9.06 24.49 -7.15
CA LYS A 52 10.13 25.45 -7.49
C LYS A 52 10.77 26.13 -6.28
N GLY A 53 10.30 25.79 -5.07
CA GLY A 53 10.80 26.37 -3.84
C GLY A 53 10.34 27.80 -3.60
N TYR A 54 10.98 28.46 -2.66
CA TYR A 54 10.67 29.84 -2.29
C TYR A 54 11.79 30.79 -2.67
N LYS A 55 11.42 31.87 -3.40
CA LYS A 55 12.30 33.01 -3.69
C LYS A 55 11.49 34.29 -3.46
N ALA A 56 11.89 35.09 -2.49
CA ALA A 56 11.17 36.34 -2.18
C ALA A 56 11.10 37.24 -3.41
N ASP A 57 9.91 37.76 -3.70
CA ASP A 57 9.66 38.68 -4.82
C ASP A 57 9.84 40.14 -4.46
N GLY A 58 10.22 40.44 -3.20
CA GLY A 58 10.36 41.79 -2.67
C GLY A 58 9.03 42.49 -2.38
N LYS A 59 7.88 41.84 -2.63
CA LYS A 59 6.52 42.37 -2.44
C LYS A 59 5.70 41.54 -1.45
N GLY A 60 6.36 40.61 -0.73
CA GLY A 60 5.73 39.70 0.22
C GLY A 60 5.23 38.40 -0.36
N GLY A 61 5.55 38.09 -1.62
CA GLY A 61 5.19 36.89 -2.33
C GLY A 61 6.38 35.99 -2.69
N ASN A 62 6.12 34.94 -3.45
CA ASN A 62 7.09 33.96 -3.96
C ASN A 62 7.29 34.11 -5.48
N ALA A 63 8.46 34.55 -5.92
CA ALA A 63 8.82 34.64 -7.34
C ALA A 63 8.93 33.28 -8.03
N ASN A 64 9.21 32.20 -7.29
CA ASN A 64 9.31 30.81 -7.77
C ASN A 64 8.02 30.01 -7.53
N LYS A 65 6.89 30.68 -7.36
CA LYS A 65 5.61 30.01 -7.15
C LYS A 65 5.29 29.04 -8.29
N GLY A 66 4.95 27.80 -7.94
CA GLY A 66 4.58 26.76 -8.89
C GLY A 66 5.48 25.53 -8.87
N ILE A 67 5.41 24.80 -9.95
CA ILE A 67 6.06 23.50 -10.12
C ILE A 67 6.78 23.37 -11.46
N VAL A 68 7.79 22.54 -11.54
CA VAL A 68 8.23 21.86 -12.77
C VAL A 68 7.70 20.44 -12.74
N TRP A 69 7.38 19.87 -13.89
CA TRP A 69 6.73 18.58 -13.94
C TRP A 69 6.92 17.89 -15.29
N VAL A 70 6.76 16.58 -15.30
CA VAL A 70 6.69 15.75 -16.49
C VAL A 70 5.66 14.64 -16.26
N ALA A 71 4.87 14.31 -17.28
CA ALA A 71 3.91 13.21 -17.27
C ALA A 71 4.15 12.31 -18.48
N ARG A 72 4.20 11.00 -18.24
CA ARG A 72 4.40 9.99 -19.28
C ARG A 72 3.19 9.05 -19.33
N ARG A 73 2.62 8.87 -20.51
CA ARG A 73 1.61 7.85 -20.77
C ARG A 73 2.28 6.47 -20.70
N ILE A 74 1.71 5.58 -19.89
CA ILE A 74 2.17 4.20 -19.79
C ILE A 74 1.67 3.46 -21.04
N PRO A 75 2.55 2.78 -21.81
CA PRO A 75 2.12 2.06 -22.99
C PRO A 75 1.10 0.97 -22.68
N ASP A 76 0.16 0.74 -23.60
CA ASP A 76 -0.85 -0.30 -23.43
C ASP A 76 -0.20 -1.67 -23.26
N GLY A 77 -0.67 -2.44 -22.28
CA GLY A 77 -0.11 -3.74 -21.95
C GLY A 77 1.15 -3.69 -21.06
N TYR A 78 1.53 -2.52 -20.56
CA TYR A 78 2.62 -2.36 -19.58
C TYR A 78 2.09 -1.95 -18.21
N VAL A 79 2.92 -2.13 -17.20
CA VAL A 79 2.69 -1.65 -15.84
C VAL A 79 3.84 -0.75 -15.41
N SER A 80 3.51 0.27 -14.63
CA SER A 80 4.48 1.16 -13.99
C SER A 80 4.20 1.22 -12.48
N ALA A 81 5.19 1.65 -11.73
CA ALA A 81 5.06 1.89 -10.30
C ALA A 81 5.99 3.05 -9.89
N HIS A 82 5.64 3.68 -8.79
CA HIS A 82 6.47 4.70 -8.15
C HIS A 82 6.33 4.61 -6.62
N ALA A 83 7.33 5.11 -5.93
CA ALA A 83 7.31 5.31 -4.49
C ALA A 83 7.65 6.78 -4.17
N ASN A 84 8.46 7.05 -3.17
CA ASN A 84 8.81 8.44 -2.79
C ASN A 84 10.04 8.97 -3.56
N GLN A 85 10.20 8.60 -4.83
CA GLN A 85 11.32 8.99 -5.68
C GLN A 85 10.83 9.26 -7.10
N ALA A 86 11.32 10.32 -7.73
CA ALA A 86 11.12 10.55 -9.16
C ALA A 86 11.89 9.50 -9.98
N ARG A 87 11.29 8.99 -11.05
CA ARG A 87 11.81 7.89 -11.87
C ARG A 87 11.92 8.23 -13.35
N ILE A 88 11.22 9.28 -13.81
CA ILE A 88 11.28 9.70 -15.21
C ILE A 88 12.65 10.30 -15.50
N THR A 89 13.41 9.65 -16.38
CA THR A 89 14.71 10.09 -16.87
C THR A 89 14.56 11.02 -18.08
N THR A 90 15.20 10.73 -19.19
CA THR A 90 14.97 11.43 -20.45
C THR A 90 13.57 11.15 -20.98
N PHE A 91 12.97 12.12 -21.64
CA PHE A 91 11.61 12.02 -22.17
C PHE A 91 11.48 12.70 -23.54
N PRO A 92 10.56 12.24 -24.41
CA PRO A 92 10.35 12.84 -25.72
C PRO A 92 9.72 14.23 -25.58
N LYS A 93 10.31 15.22 -26.26
CA LYS A 93 9.83 16.60 -26.25
C LYS A 93 8.86 16.94 -27.40
N ASN A 94 8.76 16.04 -28.39
CA ASN A 94 7.93 16.21 -29.58
C ASN A 94 6.84 15.14 -29.71
N ASP A 95 6.34 14.61 -28.58
CA ASP A 95 5.33 13.57 -28.55
C ASP A 95 4.22 13.92 -27.52
N PRO A 96 3.33 14.88 -27.86
CA PRO A 96 2.27 15.32 -26.95
C PRO A 96 1.20 14.25 -26.69
N GLU A 97 1.16 13.20 -27.48
CA GLU A 97 0.30 12.03 -27.25
C GLU A 97 0.75 11.22 -26.04
N ASN A 98 2.06 11.10 -25.81
CA ASN A 98 2.60 10.21 -24.79
C ASN A 98 3.49 10.94 -23.74
N CYS A 99 3.70 12.23 -23.89
CA CYS A 99 4.51 13.01 -22.97
C CYS A 99 4.01 14.46 -22.86
N LEU A 100 3.70 14.88 -21.64
CA LEU A 100 3.37 16.26 -21.30
C LEU A 100 4.39 16.75 -20.26
N TYR A 101 4.77 18.02 -20.32
CA TYR A 101 5.77 18.56 -19.38
C TYR A 101 5.67 20.09 -19.26
N ALA A 102 6.26 20.62 -18.19
CA ALA A 102 6.35 22.08 -18.00
C ALA A 102 7.25 22.73 -19.07
N PRO A 103 6.81 23.82 -19.74
CA PRO A 103 7.61 24.48 -20.77
C PRO A 103 9.01 24.92 -20.30
N ASP A 104 9.14 25.22 -19.03
CA ASP A 104 10.36 25.67 -18.38
C ASP A 104 11.13 24.57 -17.63
N VAL A 105 10.78 23.29 -17.81
CA VAL A 105 11.40 22.17 -17.08
C VAL A 105 12.92 22.08 -17.24
N VAL A 106 13.47 22.43 -18.40
CA VAL A 106 14.92 22.44 -18.64
C VAL A 106 15.54 23.79 -18.26
N SER A 107 14.91 24.90 -18.64
CA SER A 107 15.45 26.23 -18.35
C SER A 107 15.50 26.54 -16.85
N PHE A 108 14.49 26.10 -16.10
CA PHE A 108 14.50 26.24 -14.64
C PHE A 108 15.62 25.40 -13.99
N ALA A 109 15.87 24.18 -14.47
CA ALA A 109 17.00 23.38 -13.98
C ALA A 109 18.35 24.06 -14.21
N ARG A 110 18.51 24.73 -15.37
CA ARG A 110 19.71 25.54 -15.66
C ARG A 110 19.82 26.78 -14.77
N GLU A 111 18.72 27.50 -14.57
CA GLU A 111 18.67 28.66 -13.68
C GLU A 111 19.10 28.29 -12.24
N MET A 112 18.66 27.13 -11.78
CA MET A 112 18.99 26.62 -10.45
C MET A 112 20.35 25.94 -10.35
N GLY A 113 21.08 25.78 -11.46
CA GLY A 113 22.38 25.10 -11.49
C GLY A 113 22.30 23.59 -11.32
N TYR A 114 21.14 22.99 -11.57
CA TYR A 114 20.94 21.54 -11.47
C TYR A 114 21.32 20.80 -12.75
N TYR A 115 21.43 21.52 -13.87
CA TYR A 115 21.73 20.95 -15.17
C TYR A 115 22.37 22.00 -16.10
N ASP A 116 23.41 21.60 -16.86
CA ASP A 116 24.11 22.45 -17.81
C ASP A 116 24.31 21.84 -19.22
N GLY A 117 23.81 20.60 -19.41
CA GLY A 117 23.99 19.84 -20.66
C GLY A 117 22.99 20.19 -21.76
N PRO A 118 23.04 19.47 -22.91
CA PRO A 118 22.09 19.60 -24.01
C PRO A 118 20.66 19.22 -23.64
N ASP A 119 19.65 19.91 -24.21
CA ASP A 119 18.22 19.60 -23.94
C ASP A 119 17.85 18.16 -24.26
N ALA A 120 18.49 17.53 -25.24
CA ALA A 120 18.21 16.15 -25.63
C ALA A 120 18.56 15.14 -24.53
N ASP A 121 19.56 15.43 -23.72
CA ASP A 121 20.08 14.54 -22.67
C ASP A 121 19.48 14.84 -21.29
N PHE A 122 18.60 15.82 -21.21
CA PHE A 122 17.98 16.23 -19.94
C PHE A 122 17.19 15.08 -19.32
N SER A 123 17.60 14.65 -18.13
CA SER A 123 16.93 13.65 -17.29
C SER A 123 16.24 14.35 -16.13
N PHE A 124 14.91 14.20 -16.02
CA PHE A 124 14.12 14.89 -15.01
C PHE A 124 14.51 14.47 -13.59
N CYS A 125 14.56 13.16 -13.32
CA CYS A 125 14.88 12.68 -11.97
C CYS A 125 16.34 12.98 -11.60
N ASP A 126 17.28 12.91 -12.54
CA ASP A 126 18.69 13.16 -12.23
C ASP A 126 18.97 14.64 -11.93
N ALA A 127 18.22 15.55 -12.57
CA ALA A 127 18.32 16.98 -12.31
C ALA A 127 17.62 17.41 -11.01
N TYR A 128 16.42 16.90 -10.74
CA TYR A 128 15.58 17.39 -9.65
C TYR A 128 15.50 16.50 -8.41
N ALA A 129 15.77 15.22 -8.54
CA ALA A 129 15.71 14.23 -7.47
C ALA A 129 16.77 13.14 -7.69
N PRO A 130 18.08 13.48 -7.66
CA PRO A 130 19.17 12.54 -7.94
C PRO A 130 19.12 11.35 -6.96
N LEU A 131 19.47 10.18 -7.49
CA LEU A 131 19.46 8.94 -6.71
C LEU A 131 20.59 8.92 -5.69
N ASP A 132 20.24 8.68 -4.46
CA ASP A 132 21.13 8.33 -3.35
C ASP A 132 20.78 6.93 -2.79
N PHE A 133 21.47 6.51 -1.74
CA PHE A 133 21.19 5.24 -1.07
C PHE A 133 19.74 5.14 -0.55
N GLY A 134 19.23 6.22 0.04
CA GLY A 134 17.86 6.26 0.57
C GLY A 134 16.81 6.17 -0.53
N ALA A 135 17.04 6.86 -1.66
CA ALA A 135 16.19 6.77 -2.85
C ALA A 135 16.10 5.34 -3.39
N LEU A 136 17.23 4.64 -3.42
CA LEU A 136 17.29 3.24 -3.86
C LEU A 136 16.66 2.30 -2.83
N ARG A 137 17.21 2.26 -1.61
CA ARG A 137 16.86 1.28 -0.59
C ARG A 137 15.45 1.47 -0.02
N ALA A 138 15.02 2.71 0.20
CA ALA A 138 13.71 2.98 0.77
C ALA A 138 12.60 3.19 -0.27
N CYS A 139 12.93 3.57 -1.52
CA CYS A 139 11.93 3.91 -2.54
C CYS A 139 11.93 2.93 -3.71
N GLU A 140 13.02 2.86 -4.47
CA GLU A 140 13.12 2.00 -5.65
C GLU A 140 13.02 0.51 -5.31
N ALA A 141 13.44 0.09 -4.11
CA ALA A 141 13.25 -1.27 -3.64
C ALA A 141 11.77 -1.71 -3.62
N ARG A 142 10.84 -0.81 -3.25
CA ARG A 142 9.39 -1.09 -3.28
C ARG A 142 8.86 -1.22 -4.70
N VAL A 143 9.37 -0.42 -5.63
CA VAL A 143 9.05 -0.55 -7.06
C VAL A 143 9.58 -1.87 -7.62
N TRP A 144 10.82 -2.23 -7.25
CA TRP A 144 11.41 -3.51 -7.63
C TRP A 144 10.61 -4.71 -7.13
N ALA A 145 10.16 -4.67 -5.88
CA ALA A 145 9.32 -5.73 -5.30
C ALA A 145 8.01 -5.91 -6.09
N PHE A 146 7.33 -4.80 -6.45
CA PHE A 146 6.16 -4.86 -7.30
C PHE A 146 6.47 -5.42 -8.70
N PHE A 147 7.50 -4.91 -9.37
CA PHE A 147 7.87 -5.38 -10.70
C PHE A 147 8.26 -6.86 -10.68
N ARG A 148 8.99 -7.33 -9.67
CA ARG A 148 9.35 -8.73 -9.47
C ARG A 148 8.14 -9.64 -9.36
N THR A 149 7.06 -9.15 -8.77
CA THR A 149 5.80 -9.92 -8.66
C THR A 149 5.11 -10.10 -10.01
N VAL A 150 5.21 -9.14 -10.93
CA VAL A 150 4.41 -9.12 -12.16
C VAL A 150 5.21 -9.39 -13.43
N ALA A 151 6.51 -9.19 -13.44
CA ALA A 151 7.38 -9.32 -14.62
C ALA A 151 8.50 -10.34 -14.39
N ASP A 152 9.12 -10.79 -15.49
CA ASP A 152 10.28 -11.70 -15.46
C ASP A 152 11.60 -10.91 -15.36
N ASP A 153 12.68 -11.62 -15.01
CA ASP A 153 14.06 -11.13 -15.00
C ASP A 153 14.34 -9.91 -14.09
N MET A 154 13.48 -9.64 -13.12
CA MET A 154 13.63 -8.50 -12.23
C MET A 154 14.72 -8.70 -11.17
N ASP A 155 15.14 -9.94 -10.91
CA ASP A 155 16.21 -10.25 -9.95
C ASP A 155 17.57 -9.67 -10.38
N ARG A 156 17.78 -9.38 -11.66
CA ARG A 156 18.97 -8.67 -12.18
C ARG A 156 19.14 -7.25 -11.62
N TYR A 157 18.09 -6.67 -11.04
CA TYR A 157 18.10 -5.34 -10.42
C TYR A 157 18.20 -5.39 -8.89
N THR A 158 18.51 -6.56 -8.31
CA THR A 158 18.62 -6.71 -6.85
C THR A 158 19.67 -5.78 -6.25
N ASP A 159 20.81 -5.62 -6.89
CA ASP A 159 21.88 -4.72 -6.48
C ASP A 159 21.43 -3.24 -6.48
N TYR A 160 20.64 -2.84 -7.47
CA TYR A 160 20.02 -1.53 -7.54
C TYR A 160 19.02 -1.31 -6.38
N ALA A 161 18.11 -2.25 -6.16
CA ALA A 161 17.14 -2.20 -5.09
C ALA A 161 17.79 -2.18 -3.69
N MET A 162 18.92 -2.88 -3.54
CA MET A 162 19.71 -2.90 -2.31
C MET A 162 20.54 -1.61 -2.09
N GLY A 163 20.58 -0.70 -3.05
CA GLY A 163 21.34 0.54 -2.97
C GLY A 163 22.84 0.40 -3.27
N HIS A 164 23.27 -0.72 -3.84
CA HIS A 164 24.67 -1.02 -4.10
C HIS A 164 25.13 -0.56 -5.49
N ASN A 165 24.21 -0.42 -6.44
CA ASN A 165 24.54 -0.08 -7.83
C ASN A 165 23.46 0.81 -8.46
N LYS A 166 23.63 2.12 -8.37
CA LYS A 166 22.68 3.11 -8.92
C LYS A 166 22.63 3.14 -10.45
N ASP A 167 23.66 2.60 -11.12
CA ASP A 167 23.78 2.63 -12.58
C ASP A 167 22.99 1.48 -13.23
N ASN A 168 22.67 0.42 -12.49
CA ASN A 168 21.79 -0.66 -12.92
C ASN A 168 20.30 -0.30 -12.76
N ARG A 169 19.90 0.84 -13.33
CA ARG A 169 18.58 1.44 -13.15
C ARG A 169 17.45 0.60 -13.75
N MET A 170 16.38 0.42 -13.01
CA MET A 170 15.16 -0.22 -13.50
C MET A 170 14.45 0.65 -14.56
N PRO A 171 13.77 0.04 -15.55
CA PRO A 171 12.94 0.77 -16.50
C PRO A 171 11.74 1.44 -15.80
N LEU A 172 11.19 2.50 -16.41
CA LEU A 172 10.03 3.21 -15.88
C LEU A 172 8.75 2.33 -15.84
N TRP A 173 8.64 1.40 -16.77
CA TRP A 173 7.56 0.40 -16.87
C TRP A 173 8.11 -0.93 -17.35
N VAL A 174 7.37 -2.00 -17.05
CA VAL A 174 7.70 -3.37 -17.44
C VAL A 174 6.51 -4.03 -18.12
N LYS A 175 6.80 -4.98 -19.01
CA LYS A 175 5.76 -5.83 -19.60
C LYS A 175 5.43 -6.95 -18.60
N PRO A 176 4.21 -7.05 -18.10
CA PRO A 176 3.86 -8.11 -17.18
C PRO A 176 3.82 -9.46 -17.90
N ARG A 177 4.15 -10.55 -17.19
CA ARG A 177 4.14 -11.92 -17.71
C ARG A 177 2.73 -12.43 -18.01
N ALA A 178 1.74 -11.84 -17.35
CA ALA A 178 0.31 -12.15 -17.52
C ALA A 178 -0.52 -10.91 -17.21
N LYS A 179 -1.81 -10.96 -17.51
CA LYS A 179 -2.76 -9.89 -17.18
C LYS A 179 -2.81 -9.68 -15.65
N VAL A 180 -2.50 -8.47 -15.19
CA VAL A 180 -2.51 -8.11 -13.78
C VAL A 180 -3.96 -7.94 -13.32
N SER A 181 -4.38 -8.73 -12.34
CA SER A 181 -5.71 -8.66 -11.76
C SER A 181 -5.74 -7.67 -10.58
N PRO A 182 -6.93 -7.18 -10.17
CA PRO A 182 -7.01 -6.40 -8.92
C PRO A 182 -6.44 -7.17 -7.72
N LYS A 183 -6.67 -8.48 -7.61
CA LYS A 183 -6.12 -9.30 -6.52
C LYS A 183 -4.58 -9.31 -6.52
N THR A 184 -3.95 -9.36 -7.70
CA THR A 184 -2.49 -9.24 -7.81
C THR A 184 -1.99 -7.93 -7.22
N VAL A 185 -2.68 -6.81 -7.51
CA VAL A 185 -2.31 -5.50 -6.93
C VAL A 185 -2.56 -5.47 -5.42
N PHE A 186 -3.68 -6.05 -4.93
CA PHE A 186 -3.94 -6.17 -3.49
C PHE A 186 -2.79 -6.89 -2.78
N ASP A 187 -2.32 -7.98 -3.34
CA ASP A 187 -1.24 -8.77 -2.75
C ASP A 187 0.12 -8.05 -2.80
N CYS A 188 0.41 -7.33 -3.89
CA CYS A 188 1.62 -6.50 -3.98
C CYS A 188 1.68 -5.40 -2.91
N MET A 189 0.53 -4.86 -2.49
CA MET A 189 0.48 -3.85 -1.42
C MET A 189 0.81 -4.41 -0.03
N ARG A 190 0.90 -5.74 0.12
CA ARG A 190 1.17 -6.47 1.36
C ARG A 190 2.60 -6.93 1.52
N ASP A 191 3.47 -6.57 0.58
CA ASP A 191 4.84 -7.05 0.47
C ASP A 191 5.75 -6.51 1.58
N HIS A 192 6.60 -7.41 2.11
CA HIS A 192 7.71 -7.11 3.03
C HIS A 192 9.03 -7.68 2.52
N TYR A 193 9.20 -7.75 1.20
CA TYR A 193 10.36 -8.32 0.50
C TYR A 193 10.54 -9.82 0.72
N GLU A 194 9.47 -10.57 0.98
CA GLU A 194 9.52 -12.00 1.25
C GLU A 194 10.24 -12.77 0.13
N GLY A 195 11.13 -13.67 0.53
CA GLY A 195 11.93 -14.47 -0.38
C GLY A 195 13.03 -13.71 -1.12
N THR A 196 13.42 -12.53 -0.64
CA THR A 196 14.54 -11.72 -1.19
C THR A 196 15.65 -11.55 -0.15
N PRO A 197 16.83 -11.00 -0.52
CA PRO A 197 17.85 -10.63 0.46
C PRO A 197 17.41 -9.57 1.50
N MET A 198 16.30 -8.85 1.22
CA MET A 198 15.72 -7.83 2.10
C MET A 198 14.52 -8.34 2.90
N ASP A 199 14.28 -9.64 2.94
CA ASP A 199 13.13 -10.26 3.62
C ASP A 199 13.05 -9.89 5.09
N MET A 200 12.03 -9.08 5.42
CA MET A 200 11.82 -8.56 6.77
C MET A 200 11.19 -9.57 7.74
N THR A 201 10.76 -10.73 7.24
CA THR A 201 10.15 -11.79 8.05
C THR A 201 11.18 -12.80 8.57
N THR A 202 12.39 -12.79 8.01
CA THR A 202 13.41 -13.81 8.28
C THR A 202 14.70 -13.25 8.87
N ASP A 203 14.90 -11.96 8.93
CA ASP A 203 16.05 -11.34 9.56
C ASP A 203 15.96 -11.40 11.12
N LEU A 204 17.03 -10.99 11.82
CA LEU A 204 17.02 -10.98 13.29
C LEU A 204 15.99 -9.96 13.84
N GLY A 205 15.76 -8.87 13.13
CA GLY A 205 14.79 -7.85 13.51
C GLY A 205 13.33 -8.33 13.52
N ALA A 206 13.04 -9.45 12.84
CA ALA A 206 11.74 -10.10 12.86
C ALA A 206 11.43 -10.82 14.19
N GLY A 207 12.42 -10.95 15.06
CA GLY A 207 12.27 -11.60 16.36
C GLY A 207 11.92 -13.08 16.26
N GLY A 208 11.38 -13.62 17.36
CA GLY A 208 11.05 -15.04 17.47
C GLY A 208 9.83 -15.49 16.69
N HIS A 209 8.98 -14.55 16.27
CA HIS A 209 7.67 -14.80 15.64
C HIS A 209 7.54 -14.20 14.25
N ASN A 210 8.66 -13.97 13.55
CA ASN A 210 8.70 -13.57 12.14
C ASN A 210 7.92 -12.26 11.84
N CYS A 211 7.92 -11.30 12.77
CA CYS A 211 7.20 -10.03 12.62
C CYS A 211 7.97 -9.08 11.68
N PRO A 212 7.41 -8.68 10.52
CA PRO A 212 8.14 -7.87 9.54
C PRO A 212 8.23 -6.40 9.89
N TYR A 213 7.54 -5.96 10.94
CA TYR A 213 7.44 -4.54 11.27
C TYR A 213 8.69 -4.01 11.94
N ARG A 214 9.05 -2.76 11.56
CA ARG A 214 10.16 -2.02 12.15
C ARG A 214 9.65 -0.69 12.66
N TRP A 215 9.97 -0.39 13.91
CA TRP A 215 9.60 0.87 14.54
C TRP A 215 10.57 1.97 14.12
N ARG A 216 10.09 3.21 14.10
CA ARG A 216 10.97 4.36 13.87
C ARG A 216 11.83 4.65 15.11
N PRO A 217 13.04 5.16 14.93
CA PRO A 217 13.65 5.58 13.67
C PRO A 217 14.05 4.40 12.78
N MET A 218 14.08 4.65 11.45
CA MET A 218 14.49 3.62 10.47
C MET A 218 16.00 3.47 10.39
N GLU A 219 16.76 4.42 10.91
CA GLU A 219 18.22 4.40 10.96
C GLU A 219 18.71 4.30 12.41
N PHE A 220 19.82 3.62 12.60
CA PHE A 220 20.53 3.54 13.88
C PHE A 220 22.05 3.46 13.65
N GLU A 221 22.83 3.75 14.68
CA GLU A 221 24.28 3.76 14.62
C GLU A 221 24.86 2.81 15.68
N VAL A 222 25.88 2.05 15.31
CA VAL A 222 26.67 1.20 16.21
C VAL A 222 28.13 1.39 15.85
N ASP A 223 28.95 1.74 16.85
CA ASP A 223 30.41 1.94 16.71
C ASP A 223 30.80 2.89 15.55
N GLY A 224 30.02 3.95 15.34
CA GLY A 224 30.25 4.95 14.30
C GLY A 224 29.80 4.51 12.89
N VAL A 225 29.18 3.33 12.75
CA VAL A 225 28.65 2.82 11.49
C VAL A 225 27.13 2.95 11.50
N LYS A 226 26.57 3.57 10.44
CA LYS A 226 25.13 3.70 10.25
C LYS A 226 24.53 2.48 9.58
N TYR A 227 23.39 2.08 10.09
CA TYR A 227 22.57 0.97 9.61
C TYR A 227 21.15 1.44 9.35
N VAL A 228 20.43 0.71 8.50
CA VAL A 228 19.02 0.99 8.20
C VAL A 228 18.15 -0.23 8.48
N ASN A 229 16.91 0.04 8.88
CA ASN A 229 15.83 -0.93 8.78
C ASN A 229 15.17 -0.81 7.40
N GLU A 230 14.70 -1.93 6.86
CA GLU A 230 13.98 -1.94 5.59
C GLU A 230 12.67 -1.12 5.69
N ARG A 231 12.29 -0.51 4.56
CA ARG A 231 11.00 0.14 4.38
C ARG A 231 10.20 -0.62 3.32
N ALA A 232 9.35 -1.52 3.76
CA ALA A 232 8.50 -2.31 2.90
C ALA A 232 7.32 -1.50 2.31
N THR A 233 6.59 -2.12 1.38
CA THR A 233 5.33 -1.58 0.85
C THR A 233 4.26 -1.59 1.93
N ALA A 234 4.03 -2.72 2.61
CA ALA A 234 3.18 -2.77 3.79
C ALA A 234 3.90 -2.26 5.03
N THR A 235 3.24 -1.42 5.81
CA THR A 235 3.82 -0.83 7.02
C THR A 235 2.74 -0.52 8.04
N GLN A 236 3.06 -0.72 9.31
CA GLN A 236 2.19 -0.45 10.46
C GLN A 236 1.74 1.03 10.59
N GLN A 237 2.34 1.93 9.83
CA GLN A 237 2.01 3.37 9.86
C GLN A 237 0.92 3.74 8.86
N THR A 238 0.40 2.77 8.11
CA THR A 238 -0.64 2.98 7.11
C THR A 238 -1.94 3.39 7.79
N GLY A 239 -2.49 4.54 7.45
CA GLY A 239 -3.81 4.95 7.93
C GLY A 239 -4.93 4.33 7.09
N PHE A 240 -4.75 4.32 5.78
CA PHE A 240 -5.63 3.67 4.81
C PHE A 240 -4.85 3.31 3.55
N TRP A 241 -5.39 2.39 2.77
CA TRP A 241 -4.86 2.00 1.47
C TRP A 241 -6.01 1.67 0.51
N PHE A 242 -5.74 1.73 -0.78
CA PHE A 242 -6.77 1.48 -1.75
C PHE A 242 -6.20 1.02 -3.10
N VAL A 243 -7.07 0.43 -3.90
CA VAL A 243 -6.84 0.19 -5.33
C VAL A 243 -8.00 0.79 -6.12
N ALA A 244 -7.73 1.82 -6.90
CA ALA A 244 -8.71 2.42 -7.80
C ALA A 244 -8.77 1.61 -9.10
N GLN A 245 -9.96 1.15 -9.46
CA GLN A 245 -10.18 0.36 -10.67
C GLN A 245 -11.03 1.14 -11.68
N ALA A 246 -10.38 1.69 -12.70
CA ALA A 246 -11.06 2.16 -13.90
C ALA A 246 -11.54 0.94 -14.72
N ARG A 247 -12.78 1.02 -15.23
CA ARG A 247 -13.46 -0.14 -15.83
C ARG A 247 -14.03 0.23 -17.21
N PRO A 248 -13.28 -0.01 -18.31
CA PRO A 248 -13.72 0.37 -19.67
C PRO A 248 -14.96 -0.37 -20.13
N ASP A 249 -15.19 -1.61 -19.66
CA ASP A 249 -16.26 -2.50 -20.13
C ASP A 249 -17.63 -2.24 -19.51
N VAL A 250 -17.72 -1.26 -18.57
CA VAL A 250 -18.97 -0.90 -17.89
C VAL A 250 -19.23 0.60 -17.94
N THR A 251 -20.38 1.05 -17.47
CA THR A 251 -20.71 2.48 -17.42
C THR A 251 -19.80 3.22 -16.42
N ARG A 252 -19.53 4.52 -16.67
CA ARG A 252 -18.58 5.32 -15.89
C ARG A 252 -18.84 5.33 -14.38
N ASP A 253 -20.11 5.30 -14.00
CA ASP A 253 -20.57 5.29 -12.60
C ASP A 253 -20.30 3.96 -11.86
N MET A 254 -19.75 2.95 -12.55
CA MET A 254 -19.39 1.65 -11.99
C MET A 254 -17.87 1.48 -11.72
N GLY A 255 -17.09 2.55 -11.76
CA GLY A 255 -15.71 2.55 -11.26
C GLY A 255 -15.69 2.17 -9.79
N ILE A 256 -14.60 1.57 -9.32
CA ILE A 256 -14.50 1.06 -7.95
C ILE A 256 -13.25 1.60 -7.27
N LEU A 257 -13.44 2.10 -6.06
CA LEU A 257 -12.39 2.27 -5.08
C LEU A 257 -12.44 1.04 -4.14
N TRP A 258 -11.53 0.10 -4.32
CA TRP A 258 -11.28 -0.95 -3.34
C TRP A 258 -10.58 -0.30 -2.15
N PHE A 259 -11.29 -0.17 -1.03
CA PHE A 259 -10.85 0.64 0.11
C PHE A 259 -10.63 -0.22 1.35
N GLY A 260 -9.56 0.05 2.07
CA GLY A 260 -9.23 -0.57 3.36
C GLY A 260 -8.52 0.43 4.26
N VAL A 261 -8.52 0.14 5.53
CA VAL A 261 -7.88 0.94 6.58
C VAL A 261 -6.79 0.14 7.25
N ASP A 262 -5.85 0.84 7.90
CA ASP A 262 -4.74 0.25 8.62
C ASP A 262 -3.73 -0.47 7.71
N ASP A 263 -2.82 -1.26 8.25
CA ASP A 263 -1.78 -1.98 7.53
C ASP A 263 -2.33 -2.98 6.50
N ALA A 264 -1.87 -2.88 5.27
CA ALA A 264 -2.34 -3.71 4.17
C ALA A 264 -2.13 -5.22 4.42
N ALA A 265 -1.07 -5.63 5.13
CA ALA A 265 -0.76 -7.04 5.35
C ALA A 265 -1.73 -7.73 6.32
N THR A 266 -2.34 -6.97 7.21
CA THR A 266 -3.28 -7.45 8.24
C THR A 266 -4.68 -6.85 8.12
N SER A 267 -4.99 -6.23 6.98
CA SER A 267 -6.30 -5.65 6.69
C SER A 267 -6.88 -6.14 5.37
N CYS A 268 -8.05 -5.65 5.01
CA CYS A 268 -8.86 -6.17 3.93
C CYS A 268 -9.52 -5.05 3.13
N LEU A 269 -9.66 -5.23 1.81
CA LEU A 269 -10.32 -4.28 0.94
C LEU A 269 -11.80 -4.62 0.74
N THR A 270 -12.63 -3.58 0.67
CA THR A 270 -14.05 -3.66 0.30
C THR A 270 -14.36 -2.73 -0.88
N PRO A 271 -15.28 -3.11 -1.79
CA PRO A 271 -15.59 -2.28 -2.95
C PRO A 271 -16.49 -1.10 -2.56
N ILE A 272 -16.03 0.13 -2.86
CA ILE A 272 -16.83 1.34 -2.81
C ILE A 272 -16.99 1.82 -4.26
N PHE A 273 -18.22 1.90 -4.74
CA PHE A 273 -18.47 2.38 -6.09
C PHE A 273 -18.34 3.89 -6.18
N CYS A 274 -17.76 4.39 -7.27
CA CYS A 274 -17.51 5.83 -7.44
C CYS A 274 -18.79 6.67 -7.51
N SER A 275 -19.95 6.05 -7.75
CA SER A 275 -21.28 6.69 -7.74
C SER A 275 -21.98 6.64 -6.39
N ALA A 276 -21.36 6.03 -5.35
CA ALA A 276 -21.95 5.99 -4.01
C ALA A 276 -22.19 7.41 -3.47
N GLN A 277 -23.36 7.63 -2.90
CA GLN A 277 -23.81 8.92 -2.37
C GLN A 277 -23.69 9.00 -0.85
N GLU A 278 -23.33 7.90 -0.22
CA GLU A 278 -23.14 7.77 1.24
C GLU A 278 -21.79 7.14 1.53
N VAL A 279 -21.14 7.65 2.57
CA VAL A 279 -19.94 7.03 3.13
C VAL A 279 -20.38 5.99 4.16
N PRO A 280 -19.87 4.73 4.10
CA PRO A 280 -20.14 3.73 5.13
C PRO A 280 -19.82 4.25 6.53
N GLY A 281 -20.72 4.03 7.49
CA GLY A 281 -20.60 4.60 8.84
C GLY A 281 -19.28 4.28 9.54
N CYS A 282 -18.73 3.09 9.31
CA CYS A 282 -17.44 2.67 9.88
C CYS A 282 -16.21 3.38 9.28
N PHE A 283 -16.36 4.06 8.12
CA PHE A 283 -15.29 4.83 7.45
C PHE A 283 -15.49 6.36 7.53
N ARG A 284 -16.49 6.84 8.28
CA ARG A 284 -16.76 8.27 8.37
C ARG A 284 -15.66 9.02 9.11
N GLU A 285 -15.36 10.24 8.67
CA GLU A 285 -14.33 11.11 9.23
C GLU A 285 -14.60 11.47 10.70
N ASP A 286 -15.85 11.62 11.09
CA ASP A 286 -16.28 11.96 12.45
C ASP A 286 -16.41 10.76 13.41
N ASN A 287 -15.99 9.56 12.97
CA ASN A 287 -16.07 8.34 13.75
C ASN A 287 -14.73 8.02 14.44
N GLY A 288 -14.38 8.81 15.46
CA GLY A 288 -13.10 8.75 16.16
C GLY A 288 -12.00 9.56 15.47
N SER A 289 -10.85 9.61 16.08
CA SER A 289 -9.66 10.32 15.55
C SER A 289 -8.39 9.63 16.00
N MET A 290 -7.23 10.14 15.64
CA MET A 290 -5.94 9.63 16.17
C MET A 290 -5.78 9.86 17.70
N LEU A 291 -6.59 10.72 18.28
CA LEU A 291 -6.57 11.04 19.72
C LEU A 291 -7.82 10.52 20.45
N GLU A 292 -8.78 9.94 19.73
CA GLU A 292 -10.05 9.49 20.29
C GLU A 292 -10.46 8.15 19.70
N TYR A 293 -10.49 7.12 20.55
CA TYR A 293 -10.93 5.78 20.19
C TYR A 293 -12.44 5.74 19.92
N SER A 294 -12.84 5.07 18.83
CA SER A 294 -14.25 4.73 18.58
C SER A 294 -14.42 3.24 18.33
N PRO A 295 -15.33 2.57 19.05
CA PRO A 295 -15.61 1.14 18.87
C PRO A 295 -16.33 0.81 17.55
N THR A 296 -16.85 1.81 16.85
CA THR A 296 -17.56 1.68 15.56
C THR A 296 -16.71 2.10 14.37
N SER A 297 -15.50 2.60 14.61
CA SER A 297 -14.53 2.94 13.57
C SER A 297 -13.82 1.69 13.04
N ALA A 298 -13.83 1.52 11.73
CA ALA A 298 -13.10 0.44 11.08
C ALA A 298 -11.57 0.58 11.34
N PHE A 299 -11.02 1.80 11.29
CA PHE A 299 -9.60 2.01 11.58
C PHE A 299 -9.20 1.43 12.94
N TRP A 300 -9.92 1.78 14.01
CA TRP A 300 -9.59 1.30 15.35
C TRP A 300 -9.77 -0.21 15.52
N LEU A 301 -10.79 -0.80 14.88
CA LEU A 301 -10.98 -2.24 14.90
C LEU A 301 -9.85 -2.99 14.18
N PHE A 302 -9.47 -2.54 12.98
CA PHE A 302 -8.40 -3.16 12.20
C PHE A 302 -7.04 -2.95 12.89
N ASN A 303 -6.75 -1.75 13.37
CA ASN A 303 -5.51 -1.44 14.08
C ASN A 303 -5.35 -2.28 15.37
N ARG A 304 -6.43 -2.48 16.12
CA ARG A 304 -6.41 -3.39 17.27
C ARG A 304 -6.07 -4.82 16.88
N THR A 305 -6.65 -5.32 15.76
CA THR A 305 -6.35 -6.66 15.24
C THR A 305 -4.89 -6.77 14.80
N THR A 306 -4.37 -5.76 14.11
CA THR A 306 -2.97 -5.67 13.69
C THR A 306 -2.02 -5.65 14.87
N ASN A 307 -2.27 -4.80 15.87
CA ASN A 307 -1.43 -4.73 17.08
C ASN A 307 -1.43 -6.05 17.85
N PHE A 308 -2.54 -6.77 17.88
CA PHE A 308 -2.59 -8.11 18.46
C PHE A 308 -1.76 -9.10 17.66
N ALA A 309 -1.77 -9.01 16.32
CA ALA A 309 -0.99 -9.88 15.44
C ALA A 309 0.53 -9.75 15.67
N TYR A 310 1.03 -8.56 16.06
CA TYR A 310 2.46 -8.36 16.34
C TYR A 310 3.02 -9.31 17.41
N MET A 311 2.19 -9.71 18.36
CA MET A 311 2.59 -10.61 19.43
C MET A 311 3.00 -12.01 18.92
N ARG A 312 2.33 -12.48 17.86
CA ARG A 312 2.56 -13.80 17.27
C ARG A 312 2.26 -13.79 15.77
N TYR A 313 3.02 -13.00 15.06
CA TYR A 313 2.75 -12.70 13.64
C TYR A 313 2.75 -13.94 12.75
N ASP A 314 3.68 -14.86 12.96
CA ASP A 314 3.84 -16.13 12.24
C ASP A 314 2.54 -16.96 12.12
N MET A 315 1.69 -16.93 13.14
CA MET A 315 0.44 -17.70 13.19
C MET A 315 -0.79 -16.82 12.97
N ILE A 316 -0.86 -15.66 13.62
CA ILE A 316 -2.04 -14.78 13.57
C ILE A 316 -2.21 -14.20 12.16
N SER A 317 -1.11 -13.81 11.50
CA SER A 317 -1.18 -13.32 10.13
C SER A 317 -1.70 -14.37 9.14
N ALA A 318 -1.39 -15.65 9.38
CA ALA A 318 -1.89 -16.75 8.55
C ALA A 318 -3.43 -16.91 8.67
N ASP A 319 -3.99 -16.80 9.87
CA ASP A 319 -5.45 -16.83 10.05
C ASP A 319 -6.12 -15.57 9.45
N ILE A 320 -5.55 -14.38 9.65
CA ILE A 320 -6.01 -13.15 9.00
C ILE A 320 -6.01 -13.30 7.48
N ARG A 321 -4.93 -13.84 6.90
CA ARG A 321 -4.80 -14.02 5.46
C ARG A 321 -5.87 -14.94 4.87
N LYS A 322 -6.22 -16.02 5.53
CA LYS A 322 -7.34 -16.88 5.10
C LYS A 322 -8.65 -16.10 4.97
N VAL A 323 -8.94 -15.26 5.97
CA VAL A 323 -10.17 -14.44 5.98
C VAL A 323 -10.13 -13.38 4.87
N THR A 324 -9.00 -12.69 4.74
CA THR A 324 -8.77 -11.68 3.72
C THR A 324 -8.92 -12.25 2.31
N ASP A 325 -8.23 -13.36 2.02
CA ASP A 325 -8.27 -13.98 0.69
C ASP A 325 -9.66 -14.46 0.33
N LYS A 326 -10.38 -15.08 1.27
CA LYS A 326 -11.77 -15.47 1.03
C LYS A 326 -12.66 -14.27 0.74
N TRP A 327 -12.60 -13.23 1.57
CA TRP A 327 -13.42 -12.04 1.42
C TRP A 327 -13.16 -11.34 0.08
N GLU A 328 -11.90 -11.04 -0.24
CA GLU A 328 -11.53 -10.31 -1.45
C GLU A 328 -11.88 -11.10 -2.72
N ASN A 329 -11.65 -12.41 -2.73
CA ASN A 329 -12.04 -13.25 -3.85
C ASN A 329 -13.56 -13.33 -4.02
N ASP A 330 -14.33 -13.38 -2.92
CA ASP A 330 -15.79 -13.33 -2.97
C ASP A 330 -16.29 -12.00 -3.51
N MET A 331 -15.71 -10.88 -3.06
CA MET A 331 -16.06 -9.54 -3.54
C MET A 331 -15.74 -9.34 -5.03
N LEU A 332 -14.60 -9.83 -5.50
CA LEU A 332 -14.24 -9.78 -6.92
C LEU A 332 -15.25 -10.55 -7.78
N ARG A 333 -15.66 -11.75 -7.35
CA ARG A 333 -16.70 -12.54 -8.03
C ARG A 333 -18.05 -11.84 -8.01
N ASN A 334 -18.46 -11.29 -6.86
CA ASN A 334 -19.74 -10.59 -6.70
C ASN A 334 -19.80 -9.34 -7.59
N VAL A 335 -18.73 -8.55 -7.66
CA VAL A 335 -18.63 -7.39 -8.55
C VAL A 335 -18.75 -7.81 -10.01
N GLN A 336 -18.11 -8.90 -10.43
CA GLN A 336 -18.21 -9.39 -11.79
C GLN A 336 -19.64 -9.85 -12.13
N ALA A 337 -20.30 -10.60 -11.24
CA ALA A 337 -21.68 -11.04 -11.40
C ALA A 337 -22.68 -9.87 -11.42
N LEU A 338 -22.38 -8.79 -10.68
CA LEU A 338 -23.22 -7.60 -10.61
C LEU A 338 -23.31 -6.84 -11.95
N ASN A 339 -22.23 -6.84 -12.75
CA ASN A 339 -22.11 -6.01 -13.94
C ASN A 339 -23.26 -6.16 -14.92
N ALA A 340 -23.66 -7.40 -15.25
CA ALA A 340 -24.71 -7.67 -16.22
C ALA A 340 -26.11 -7.21 -15.73
N ARG A 341 -26.34 -7.25 -14.42
CA ARG A 341 -27.62 -6.87 -13.81
C ARG A 341 -27.74 -5.35 -13.70
N VAL A 342 -26.71 -4.72 -13.15
CA VAL A 342 -26.73 -3.30 -12.83
C VAL A 342 -26.59 -2.43 -14.07
N GLY A 343 -25.88 -2.90 -15.09
CA GLY A 343 -25.74 -2.21 -16.38
C GLY A 343 -27.08 -1.96 -17.11
N LYS A 344 -28.13 -2.74 -16.80
CA LYS A 344 -29.48 -2.60 -17.39
C LYS A 344 -30.40 -1.64 -16.60
N MET A 345 -30.00 -1.19 -15.43
CA MET A 345 -30.77 -0.26 -14.60
C MET A 345 -30.73 1.18 -15.14
N SER A 346 -31.76 1.97 -14.83
CA SER A 346 -31.66 3.42 -15.02
C SER A 346 -30.50 4.01 -14.22
N PRO A 347 -29.91 5.15 -14.62
CA PRO A 347 -28.80 5.76 -13.87
C PRO A 347 -29.12 6.01 -12.39
N GLU A 348 -30.33 6.44 -12.06
CA GLU A 348 -30.78 6.69 -10.68
C GLU A 348 -30.88 5.38 -9.88
N ALA A 349 -31.59 4.37 -10.42
CA ALA A 349 -31.75 3.08 -9.78
C ALA A 349 -30.40 2.39 -9.57
N ARG A 350 -29.52 2.49 -10.55
CA ARG A 350 -28.15 1.97 -10.45
C ARG A 350 -27.35 2.66 -9.35
N ARG A 351 -27.36 4.00 -9.30
CA ARG A 351 -26.67 4.78 -8.28
C ARG A 351 -27.15 4.43 -6.87
N SER A 352 -28.46 4.38 -6.67
CA SER A 352 -29.05 3.98 -5.38
C SER A 352 -28.63 2.58 -4.98
N HIS A 353 -28.70 1.61 -5.89
CA HIS A 353 -28.30 0.24 -5.63
C HIS A 353 -26.80 0.10 -5.32
N LEU A 354 -25.93 0.80 -6.05
CA LEU A 354 -24.49 0.77 -5.81
C LEU A 354 -24.10 1.48 -4.51
N THR A 355 -24.82 2.53 -4.12
CA THR A 355 -24.66 3.18 -2.81
C THR A 355 -25.00 2.21 -1.69
N GLN A 356 -26.18 1.60 -1.74
CA GLN A 356 -26.61 0.61 -0.73
C GLN A 356 -25.59 -0.54 -0.64
N LEU A 357 -25.17 -1.08 -1.78
CA LEU A 357 -24.20 -2.18 -1.81
C LEU A 357 -22.85 -1.79 -1.18
N SER A 358 -22.35 -0.59 -1.45
CA SER A 358 -21.10 -0.10 -0.84
C SER A 358 -21.21 -0.01 0.68
N VAL A 359 -22.34 0.53 1.19
CA VAL A 359 -22.56 0.69 2.64
C VAL A 359 -22.73 -0.67 3.32
N GLU A 360 -23.58 -1.55 2.77
CA GLU A 360 -23.85 -2.86 3.35
C GLU A 360 -22.61 -3.77 3.35
N THR A 361 -21.84 -3.75 2.25
CA THR A 361 -20.62 -4.58 2.15
C THR A 361 -19.55 -4.11 3.14
N ALA A 362 -19.40 -2.80 3.33
CA ALA A 362 -18.47 -2.26 4.33
C ALA A 362 -18.90 -2.64 5.76
N GLN A 363 -20.19 -2.60 6.07
CA GLN A 363 -20.72 -3.04 7.38
C GLN A 363 -20.51 -4.54 7.59
N GLN A 364 -20.78 -5.37 6.58
CA GLN A 364 -20.53 -6.82 6.66
C GLN A 364 -19.06 -7.15 6.91
N LEU A 365 -18.13 -6.41 6.27
CA LEU A 365 -16.70 -6.54 6.53
C LEU A 365 -16.37 -6.15 7.97
N PHE A 366 -16.90 -5.04 8.47
CA PHE A 366 -16.71 -4.59 9.84
C PHE A 366 -17.17 -5.65 10.86
N ASP A 367 -18.38 -6.18 10.69
CA ASP A 367 -18.95 -7.19 11.59
C ASP A 367 -18.13 -8.50 11.55
N ARG A 368 -17.69 -8.91 10.36
CA ARG A 368 -16.84 -10.08 10.18
C ARG A 368 -15.47 -9.87 10.87
N TRP A 369 -14.91 -8.67 10.77
CA TRP A 369 -13.63 -8.33 11.39
C TRP A 369 -13.72 -8.27 12.91
N GLN A 370 -14.82 -7.81 13.44
CA GLN A 370 -15.10 -7.86 14.89
C GLN A 370 -15.14 -9.30 15.40
N ARG A 371 -15.81 -10.20 14.69
CA ARG A 371 -15.80 -11.64 15.01
C ARG A 371 -14.41 -12.26 14.89
N LEU A 372 -13.64 -11.87 13.86
CA LEU A 372 -12.25 -12.30 13.70
C LEU A 372 -11.40 -11.85 14.89
N ASN A 373 -11.50 -10.59 15.31
CA ASN A 373 -10.75 -10.09 16.45
C ASN A 373 -11.05 -10.89 17.73
N ASN A 374 -12.32 -11.22 17.98
CA ASN A 374 -12.72 -12.04 19.13
C ASN A 374 -12.14 -13.48 19.02
N TYR A 375 -12.21 -14.09 17.85
CA TYR A 375 -11.61 -15.40 17.61
C TYR A 375 -10.10 -15.42 17.87
N LEU A 376 -9.37 -14.44 17.33
CA LEU A 376 -7.91 -14.36 17.50
C LEU A 376 -7.54 -14.17 18.98
N LEU A 377 -8.26 -13.31 19.70
CA LEU A 377 -8.06 -13.09 21.13
C LEU A 377 -8.25 -14.38 21.95
N VAL A 378 -9.29 -15.14 21.67
CA VAL A 378 -9.52 -16.42 22.36
C VAL A 378 -8.48 -17.46 21.98
N LYS A 379 -8.19 -17.64 20.70
CA LYS A 379 -7.25 -18.66 20.18
C LYS A 379 -5.84 -18.46 20.70
N TYR A 380 -5.37 -17.21 20.71
CA TYR A 380 -3.97 -16.85 20.94
C TYR A 380 -3.70 -16.12 22.25
N MET A 381 -4.65 -16.14 23.19
CA MET A 381 -4.51 -15.49 24.50
C MET A 381 -3.17 -15.86 25.16
N ASP A 382 -2.44 -14.83 25.61
CA ASP A 382 -1.14 -14.96 26.31
C ASP A 382 -0.07 -15.79 25.54
N GLY A 383 -0.16 -15.79 24.20
CA GLY A 383 0.81 -16.50 23.35
C GLY A 383 0.62 -18.00 23.26
N ASN A 384 -0.35 -18.58 23.97
CA ASN A 384 -0.73 -19.98 23.78
C ASN A 384 -1.61 -20.16 22.53
N VAL A 385 -1.77 -21.39 22.06
CA VAL A 385 -2.63 -21.72 20.91
C VAL A 385 -3.59 -22.81 21.28
N LYS A 386 -4.88 -22.46 21.32
CA LYS A 386 -5.95 -23.43 21.60
C LYS A 386 -6.23 -24.27 20.36
N SER A 387 -6.42 -25.56 20.58
CA SER A 387 -6.89 -26.47 19.53
C SER A 387 -8.36 -26.22 19.21
N GLU A 388 -8.71 -26.38 17.94
CA GLU A 388 -10.01 -26.05 17.39
C GLU A 388 -10.57 -27.13 16.47
N HIS A 389 -11.89 -27.09 16.26
CA HIS A 389 -12.61 -27.92 15.30
C HIS A 389 -12.77 -27.16 13.99
N GLY A 390 -11.88 -27.41 13.02
CA GLY A 390 -11.83 -26.67 11.77
C GLY A 390 -10.77 -25.57 11.78
N ASP A 391 -11.13 -24.37 11.31
CA ASP A 391 -10.25 -23.21 11.25
C ASP A 391 -11.03 -21.88 11.44
N VAL A 392 -10.35 -20.76 11.27
CA VAL A 392 -10.94 -19.43 11.40
C VAL A 392 -12.18 -19.22 10.52
N LEU A 393 -12.20 -19.77 9.30
CA LEU A 393 -13.35 -19.63 8.41
C LEU A 393 -14.56 -20.43 8.93
N THR A 394 -14.32 -21.63 9.45
CA THR A 394 -15.37 -22.44 10.09
C THR A 394 -15.98 -21.71 11.28
N PHE A 395 -15.17 -21.00 12.08
CA PHE A 395 -15.67 -20.18 13.19
C PHE A 395 -16.52 -19.01 12.69
N LEU A 396 -16.01 -18.26 11.68
CA LEU A 396 -16.68 -17.07 11.19
C LEU A 396 -17.97 -17.36 10.41
N ASP A 397 -18.02 -18.48 9.71
CA ASP A 397 -19.20 -18.91 8.95
C ASP A 397 -20.20 -19.70 9.81
N GLY A 398 -19.80 -20.15 11.00
CA GLY A 398 -20.63 -20.80 12.02
C GLY A 398 -21.27 -19.83 13.01
N ASP A 399 -21.66 -20.33 14.17
CA ASP A 399 -22.27 -19.55 15.26
C ASP A 399 -21.29 -18.74 16.09
N GLY A 400 -19.98 -18.98 15.91
CA GLY A 400 -18.91 -18.31 16.65
C GLY A 400 -18.86 -18.68 18.14
N SER A 401 -19.42 -19.81 18.52
CA SER A 401 -19.51 -20.25 19.91
C SER A 401 -18.21 -20.87 20.41
N ALA A 402 -18.14 -21.06 21.74
CA ALA A 402 -17.02 -21.74 22.39
C ALA A 402 -16.86 -23.22 21.95
N ALA A 403 -17.93 -23.84 21.40
CA ALA A 403 -17.89 -25.21 20.87
C ALA A 403 -16.94 -25.38 19.67
N HIS A 404 -16.50 -24.27 19.04
CA HIS A 404 -15.47 -24.30 18.03
C HIS A 404 -14.10 -24.75 18.57
N PHE A 405 -13.79 -24.45 19.82
CA PHE A 405 -12.54 -24.86 20.47
C PHE A 405 -12.69 -26.20 21.17
N VAL A 406 -11.62 -26.99 21.20
CA VAL A 406 -11.62 -28.30 21.85
C VAL A 406 -11.72 -28.13 23.36
N ASP A 407 -12.81 -28.61 23.94
CA ASP A 407 -13.09 -28.62 25.38
C ASP A 407 -12.49 -29.86 26.06
N ASN A 408 -12.19 -29.79 27.35
CA ASN A 408 -11.67 -30.93 28.11
C ASN A 408 -12.76 -31.92 28.58
N GLY A 409 -14.01 -31.71 28.22
CA GLY A 409 -15.13 -32.61 28.50
C GLY A 409 -15.71 -32.48 29.90
N ASN A 410 -15.31 -31.49 30.71
CA ASN A 410 -15.82 -31.31 32.08
C ASN A 410 -17.04 -30.38 32.18
N GLY A 411 -17.57 -29.91 31.06
CA GLY A 411 -18.73 -29.00 30.96
C GLY A 411 -18.51 -27.57 31.42
N LYS A 412 -17.24 -27.15 31.62
CA LYS A 412 -16.88 -25.80 32.10
C LYS A 412 -16.21 -24.94 31.04
N GLN A 413 -16.23 -25.35 29.78
CA GLN A 413 -15.55 -24.64 28.66
C GLN A 413 -14.07 -24.36 28.93
N ILE A 414 -13.39 -25.33 29.52
CA ILE A 414 -11.95 -25.29 29.74
C ILE A 414 -11.25 -25.92 28.52
N PRO A 415 -10.22 -25.25 27.92
CA PRO A 415 -9.52 -25.82 26.77
C PRO A 415 -8.99 -27.24 27.05
N GLY A 416 -9.33 -28.19 26.18
CA GLY A 416 -8.88 -29.56 26.27
C GLY A 416 -7.44 -29.74 25.85
N LYS A 417 -6.97 -28.89 24.93
CA LYS A 417 -5.60 -28.93 24.44
C LYS A 417 -5.11 -27.52 24.13
N ILE A 418 -3.98 -27.17 24.75
CA ILE A 418 -3.25 -25.93 24.53
C ILE A 418 -1.86 -26.28 23.98
N GLN A 419 -1.44 -25.57 22.96
CA GLN A 419 -0.08 -25.68 22.39
C GLN A 419 0.72 -24.43 22.78
N PHE A 420 2.03 -24.61 22.93
CA PHE A 420 3.00 -23.55 23.19
C PHE A 420 4.08 -23.62 22.11
N PRO A 421 3.80 -23.15 20.88
CA PRO A 421 4.80 -23.13 19.82
C PRO A 421 5.96 -22.23 20.21
N GLY A 422 7.18 -22.72 20.01
CA GLY A 422 8.40 -22.00 20.34
C GLY A 422 8.77 -20.94 19.32
N TYR A 423 9.92 -20.31 19.53
CA TYR A 423 10.51 -19.34 18.62
C TYR A 423 11.16 -20.02 17.41
N ASN A 424 11.37 -19.26 16.32
CA ASN A 424 12.10 -19.73 15.15
C ASN A 424 13.59 -20.02 15.48
N GLU A 425 14.23 -20.87 14.67
CA GLU A 425 15.59 -21.33 14.90
C GLU A 425 16.65 -20.22 14.84
N LYS A 426 16.48 -19.25 13.96
CA LYS A 426 17.44 -18.14 13.82
C LYS A 426 17.50 -17.30 15.10
N TRP A 427 16.34 -16.99 15.66
CA TRP A 427 16.25 -16.26 16.92
C TRP A 427 16.82 -17.06 18.09
N LYS A 428 16.48 -18.36 18.21
CA LYS A 428 17.05 -19.25 19.25
C LYS A 428 18.58 -19.28 19.20
N ARG A 429 19.16 -19.38 18.01
CA ARG A 429 20.62 -19.36 17.82
C ARG A 429 21.23 -18.00 18.21
N ALA A 430 20.57 -16.89 17.89
CA ALA A 430 21.03 -15.57 18.27
C ALA A 430 21.02 -15.39 19.79
N VAL A 431 19.96 -15.78 20.48
CA VAL A 431 19.86 -15.75 21.94
C VAL A 431 20.92 -16.61 22.60
N ALA A 432 21.11 -17.83 22.10
CA ALA A 432 22.15 -18.72 22.63
C ALA A 432 23.58 -18.19 22.43
N LYS A 433 23.82 -17.44 21.36
CA LYS A 433 25.11 -16.78 21.11
C LYS A 433 25.34 -15.57 22.03
N ASP A 434 24.28 -14.80 22.32
CA ASP A 434 24.35 -13.56 23.10
C ASP A 434 24.48 -13.87 24.62
N ASN A 435 23.53 -14.61 25.19
CA ASN A 435 23.43 -14.91 26.62
C ASN A 435 23.38 -16.42 26.95
N GLY A 436 23.86 -17.27 26.05
CA GLY A 436 23.67 -18.71 26.13
C GLY A 436 24.19 -19.34 27.41
N GLU A 437 25.30 -18.87 27.96
CA GLU A 437 25.86 -19.46 29.21
C GLU A 437 24.95 -19.22 30.42
N ILE A 438 24.24 -18.07 30.48
CA ILE A 438 23.28 -17.74 31.55
C ILE A 438 22.01 -18.58 31.42
N LEU A 439 21.59 -18.88 30.21
CA LEU A 439 20.32 -19.58 29.89
C LEU A 439 20.53 -21.11 29.77
N LYS A 440 21.77 -21.57 29.84
CA LYS A 440 22.11 -22.98 29.67
C LYS A 440 21.58 -23.83 30.81
N VAL A 441 20.85 -24.88 30.48
CA VAL A 441 20.37 -25.85 31.48
C VAL A 441 21.56 -26.60 32.06
N VAL A 442 21.77 -26.50 33.37
CA VAL A 442 22.76 -27.23 34.10
C VAL A 442 22.18 -28.62 34.42
N LYS A 443 22.96 -29.70 34.15
CA LYS A 443 22.58 -31.06 34.47
C LYS A 443 22.83 -31.40 35.93
#